data_a557ec21bc1b109a1004aebf0914eaa3
#
_entry.id   a557ec21bc1b109a1004aebf0914eaa3
#
_cell.length_a   1.000
_cell.length_b   1.000
_cell.length_c   1.000
_cell.angle_alpha   90.00
_cell.angle_beta   90.00
_cell.angle_gamma   90.00
#
_symmetry.space_group_name_H-M   'P 1'
#
loop_
_entity.id
_entity.type
_entity.pdbx_description
1 polymer ?
#
loop_
_entity_poly.entity_id
_entity_poly.type
_entity_poly.pdbx_seq_one_letter_code
_entity_poly.pdbx_strand_id
1 'polypeptide(L)'
;MSGIARNHHYLPQCYLSGFARAVERKNSKPSVWVFDVSNGRRFPTSIRNIGAIRDFNRIEVDGHRPDVIETLLSTIETDFARVLSNMNNDLRLPDDEGLTFLFNLIALISSHNPSFREIHNRFQSDVLNQMLGATLADEGRWLRQVERMKSEGIDVDETVNYEQMKSFYREGAYTLEFENTHNLKLEFEAMDTILQTLVDRKWTLAIAPLSEGHFITCDYPAS
;
A
#
# COMPACT_ATOMS: atom_id res chain seq x y z
N MET A 1 -5.70 -1.54 -28.84
CA MET A 1 -4.93 -1.96 -27.65
C MET A 1 -5.18 -0.92 -26.57
N SER A 2 -5.82 -1.27 -25.44
CA SER A 2 -5.95 -0.34 -24.32
C SER A 2 -4.56 -0.04 -23.78
N GLY A 3 -4.24 1.27 -23.58
CA GLY A 3 -2.96 1.66 -23.00
C GLY A 3 -2.79 1.04 -21.61
N ILE A 4 -1.54 0.87 -21.18
CA ILE A 4 -1.21 0.43 -19.82
C ILE A 4 -1.60 1.55 -18.85
N ALA A 5 -2.43 1.24 -17.85
CA ALA A 5 -2.73 2.17 -16.78
C ALA A 5 -1.45 2.53 -16.02
N ARG A 6 -1.28 3.80 -15.66
CA ARG A 6 -0.10 4.29 -14.95
C ARG A 6 -0.43 5.05 -13.67
N ASN A 7 -1.65 5.52 -13.52
CA ASN A 7 -2.12 6.19 -12.30
C ASN A 7 -2.89 5.15 -11.48
N HIS A 8 -2.24 4.56 -10.51
CA HIS A 8 -2.74 3.45 -9.71
C HIS A 8 -3.25 3.96 -8.37
N HIS A 9 -4.50 3.58 -8.03
CA HIS A 9 -5.12 3.99 -6.79
C HIS A 9 -4.74 3.06 -5.64
N TYR A 10 -4.21 3.64 -4.56
CA TYR A 10 -4.04 2.95 -3.28
C TYR A 10 -5.24 3.15 -2.35
N LEU A 11 -6.03 4.21 -2.56
CA LEU A 11 -7.37 4.35 -2.00
C LEU A 11 -8.41 4.10 -3.08
N PRO A 12 -9.28 3.08 -2.95
CA PRO A 12 -10.31 2.78 -3.93
C PRO A 12 -11.22 3.97 -4.20
N GLN A 13 -11.52 4.24 -5.48
CA GLN A 13 -12.38 5.37 -5.86
C GLN A 13 -13.80 5.22 -5.28
N CYS A 14 -14.30 4.00 -5.13
CA CYS A 14 -15.60 3.74 -4.51
C CYS A 14 -15.63 4.22 -3.05
N TYR A 15 -14.54 4.05 -2.29
CA TYR A 15 -14.40 4.56 -0.93
C TYR A 15 -14.39 6.10 -0.93
N LEU A 16 -13.56 6.72 -1.75
CA LEU A 16 -13.46 8.18 -1.86
C LEU A 16 -14.76 8.84 -2.32
N SER A 17 -15.59 8.12 -3.09
CA SER A 17 -16.88 8.63 -3.55
C SER A 17 -17.87 8.89 -2.41
N GLY A 18 -17.74 8.19 -1.28
CA GLY A 18 -18.54 8.43 -0.08
C GLY A 18 -18.31 9.81 0.55
N PHE A 19 -17.18 10.44 0.26
CA PHE A 19 -16.82 11.80 0.73
C PHE A 19 -16.99 12.86 -0.36
N ALA A 20 -17.46 12.45 -1.55
CA ALA A 20 -17.63 13.36 -2.67
C ALA A 20 -18.83 14.28 -2.45
N ARG A 21 -18.71 15.54 -2.91
CA ARG A 21 -19.83 16.47 -2.93
C ARG A 21 -20.92 15.97 -3.88
N ALA A 22 -22.17 16.23 -3.51
CA ALA A 22 -23.29 15.99 -4.39
C ALA A 22 -23.08 16.71 -5.73
N VAL A 23 -23.30 15.99 -6.81
CA VAL A 23 -23.08 16.47 -8.18
C VAL A 23 -24.27 17.33 -8.59
N GLU A 24 -24.12 18.64 -8.55
CA GLU A 24 -25.20 19.60 -8.93
C GLU A 24 -25.50 19.63 -10.44
N ARG A 25 -24.57 19.18 -11.27
CA ARG A 25 -24.70 19.17 -12.74
C ARG A 25 -24.56 17.76 -13.31
N LYS A 26 -25.44 17.41 -14.21
CA LYS A 26 -25.60 16.08 -14.84
C LYS A 26 -24.32 15.46 -15.45
N ASN A 27 -23.22 16.23 -15.62
CA ASN A 27 -21.95 15.80 -16.19
C ASN A 27 -20.72 16.19 -15.36
N SER A 28 -20.89 16.65 -14.12
CA SER A 28 -19.75 16.97 -13.28
C SER A 28 -19.17 15.70 -12.67
N LYS A 29 -17.83 15.62 -12.62
CA LYS A 29 -17.13 14.49 -12.00
C LYS A 29 -17.21 14.62 -10.48
N PRO A 30 -17.33 13.48 -9.74
CA PRO A 30 -17.25 13.50 -8.28
C PRO A 30 -15.99 14.21 -7.81
N SER A 31 -16.15 15.15 -6.89
CA SER A 31 -15.05 15.95 -6.34
C SER A 31 -15.09 15.98 -4.82
N VAL A 32 -13.93 16.06 -4.21
CA VAL A 32 -13.73 16.17 -2.76
C VAL A 32 -12.94 17.43 -2.43
N TRP A 33 -13.10 17.93 -1.20
CA TRP A 33 -12.19 18.91 -0.64
C TRP A 33 -11.01 18.19 0.00
N VAL A 34 -9.81 18.63 -0.36
CA VAL A 34 -8.55 18.15 0.22
C VAL A 34 -7.97 19.24 1.11
N PHE A 35 -7.49 18.82 2.28
CA PHE A 35 -6.62 19.63 3.13
C PHE A 35 -5.25 18.98 3.16
N ASP A 36 -4.27 19.64 2.57
CA ASP A 36 -2.87 19.21 2.57
C ASP A 36 -2.20 19.73 3.85
N VAL A 37 -1.95 18.82 4.77
CA VAL A 37 -1.37 19.11 6.09
C VAL A 37 0.06 19.66 5.96
N SER A 38 0.82 19.22 4.94
CA SER A 38 2.22 19.61 4.77
C SER A 38 2.42 21.09 4.48
N ASN A 39 1.46 21.72 3.80
CA ASN A 39 1.54 23.13 3.38
C ASN A 39 0.32 23.97 3.76
N GLY A 40 -0.65 23.39 4.48
CA GLY A 40 -1.87 24.06 4.95
C GLY A 40 -2.86 24.45 3.85
N ARG A 41 -2.70 23.94 2.63
CA ARG A 41 -3.55 24.29 1.47
C ARG A 41 -4.85 23.52 1.47
N ARG A 42 -5.90 24.21 1.05
CA ARG A 42 -7.24 23.62 0.82
C ARG A 42 -7.62 23.81 -0.65
N PHE A 43 -8.05 22.73 -1.28
CA PHE A 43 -8.47 22.78 -2.68
C PHE A 43 -9.49 21.68 -3.02
N PRO A 44 -10.42 21.94 -3.93
CA PRO A 44 -11.27 20.89 -4.49
C PRO A 44 -10.55 20.15 -5.61
N THR A 45 -10.75 18.84 -5.68
CA THR A 45 -10.21 18.02 -6.77
C THR A 45 -11.12 16.83 -7.07
N SER A 46 -10.95 16.24 -8.26
CA SER A 46 -11.64 14.99 -8.60
C SER A 46 -11.06 13.82 -7.77
N ILE A 47 -11.92 12.89 -7.35
CA ILE A 47 -11.49 11.65 -6.69
C ILE A 47 -10.47 10.85 -7.51
N ARG A 48 -10.43 11.04 -8.84
CA ARG A 48 -9.46 10.39 -9.73
C ARG A 48 -8.02 10.93 -9.57
N ASN A 49 -7.86 12.07 -8.94
CA ASN A 49 -6.56 12.75 -8.80
C ASN A 49 -5.95 12.61 -7.41
N ILE A 50 -6.61 11.91 -6.50
CA ILE A 50 -6.16 11.69 -5.12
C ILE A 50 -6.17 10.20 -4.79
N GLY A 51 -5.44 9.82 -3.76
CA GLY A 51 -5.33 8.41 -3.38
C GLY A 51 -4.68 7.55 -4.47
N ALA A 52 -3.85 8.15 -5.34
CA ALA A 52 -3.22 7.47 -6.47
C ALA A 52 -1.76 7.91 -6.65
N ILE A 53 -0.92 6.96 -7.02
CA ILE A 53 0.50 7.16 -7.31
C ILE A 53 0.82 6.49 -8.64
N ARG A 54 1.70 7.14 -9.40
CA ARG A 54 2.15 6.59 -10.68
C ARG A 54 2.88 5.27 -10.47
N ASP A 55 2.48 4.26 -11.25
CA ASP A 55 3.08 2.94 -11.30
C ASP A 55 3.10 2.19 -9.93
N PHE A 56 2.25 2.58 -8.95
CA PHE A 56 2.22 2.02 -7.59
C PHE A 56 1.96 0.50 -7.57
N ASN A 57 1.09 0.00 -8.46
CA ASN A 57 0.71 -1.41 -8.59
C ASN A 57 1.44 -2.11 -9.75
N ARG A 58 2.47 -1.46 -10.30
CA ARG A 58 3.21 -2.00 -11.44
C ARG A 58 4.05 -3.20 -10.98
N ILE A 59 3.98 -4.29 -11.73
CA ILE A 59 4.88 -5.43 -11.57
C ILE A 59 5.74 -5.63 -12.82
N GLU A 60 6.90 -6.22 -12.64
CA GLU A 60 7.80 -6.62 -13.72
C GLU A 60 8.06 -8.12 -13.59
N VAL A 61 7.10 -8.92 -14.07
CA VAL A 61 7.13 -10.38 -14.00
C VAL A 61 6.87 -10.91 -15.40
N ASP A 62 7.74 -11.79 -15.87
CA ASP A 62 7.64 -12.41 -17.19
C ASP A 62 6.28 -13.09 -17.39
N GLY A 63 5.70 -12.89 -18.56
CA GLY A 63 4.40 -13.46 -18.93
C GLY A 63 3.18 -12.71 -18.36
N HIS A 64 3.37 -11.68 -17.56
CA HIS A 64 2.30 -10.86 -17.01
C HIS A 64 2.32 -9.42 -17.52
N ARG A 65 1.14 -8.82 -17.63
CA ARG A 65 1.05 -7.38 -17.94
C ARG A 65 1.49 -6.56 -16.72
N PRO A 66 2.20 -5.45 -16.92
CA PRO A 66 2.65 -4.60 -15.81
C PRO A 66 1.52 -4.02 -14.96
N ASP A 67 0.29 -3.90 -15.50
CA ASP A 67 -0.90 -3.36 -14.85
C ASP A 67 -1.91 -4.42 -14.39
N VAL A 68 -1.50 -5.68 -14.28
CA VAL A 68 -2.40 -6.79 -13.92
C VAL A 68 -3.02 -6.59 -12.53
N ILE A 69 -2.25 -6.12 -11.56
CA ILE A 69 -2.73 -5.86 -10.20
C ILE A 69 -3.80 -4.76 -10.21
N GLU A 70 -3.56 -3.66 -10.91
CA GLU A 70 -4.55 -2.57 -11.06
C GLU A 70 -5.84 -3.07 -11.71
N THR A 71 -5.72 -3.94 -12.70
CA THR A 71 -6.87 -4.56 -13.37
C THR A 71 -7.66 -5.44 -12.40
N LEU A 72 -7.00 -6.26 -11.58
CA LEU A 72 -7.64 -7.11 -10.58
C LEU A 72 -8.34 -6.28 -9.50
N LEU A 73 -7.66 -5.27 -8.96
CA LEU A 73 -8.25 -4.37 -7.96
C LEU A 73 -9.49 -3.65 -8.49
N SER A 74 -9.45 -3.16 -9.73
CA SER A 74 -10.62 -2.52 -10.35
C SER A 74 -11.83 -3.44 -10.52
N THR A 75 -11.61 -4.74 -10.64
CA THR A 75 -12.69 -5.73 -10.71
C THR A 75 -13.41 -5.86 -9.36
N ILE A 76 -12.67 -5.89 -8.27
CA ILE A 76 -13.20 -6.03 -6.90
C ILE A 76 -13.88 -4.72 -6.44
N GLU A 77 -13.46 -3.57 -6.93
CA GLU A 77 -14.04 -2.27 -6.57
C GLU A 77 -15.56 -2.19 -6.79
N THR A 78 -16.11 -2.94 -7.74
CA THR A 78 -17.56 -3.00 -8.00
C THR A 78 -18.31 -3.58 -6.80
N ASP A 79 -17.80 -4.64 -6.19
CA ASP A 79 -18.40 -5.26 -5.01
C ASP A 79 -18.23 -4.37 -3.77
N PHE A 80 -17.09 -3.75 -3.59
CA PHE A 80 -16.88 -2.74 -2.55
C PHE A 80 -17.87 -1.58 -2.67
N ALA A 81 -18.06 -1.04 -3.88
CA ALA A 81 -19.02 0.03 -4.13
C ALA A 81 -20.46 -0.39 -3.76
N ARG A 82 -20.87 -1.61 -4.12
CA ARG A 82 -22.18 -2.16 -3.79
C ARG A 82 -22.40 -2.25 -2.28
N VAL A 83 -21.44 -2.80 -1.55
CA VAL A 83 -21.51 -2.94 -0.09
C VAL A 83 -21.58 -1.60 0.60
N LEU A 84 -20.69 -0.65 0.25
CA LEU A 84 -20.68 0.70 0.82
C LEU A 84 -21.97 1.46 0.52
N SER A 85 -22.53 1.32 -0.69
CA SER A 85 -23.81 1.93 -1.06
C SER A 85 -24.96 1.36 -0.24
N ASN A 86 -25.04 0.06 -0.06
CA ASN A 86 -26.06 -0.59 0.76
C ASN A 86 -25.96 -0.15 2.22
N MET A 87 -24.76 -0.11 2.79
CA MET A 87 -24.54 0.37 4.17
C MET A 87 -25.01 1.82 4.36
N ASN A 88 -24.73 2.69 3.39
CA ASN A 88 -25.16 4.09 3.44
C ASN A 88 -26.70 4.24 3.33
N ASN A 89 -27.35 3.41 2.52
CA ASN A 89 -28.80 3.47 2.34
C ASN A 89 -29.56 2.86 3.51
N ASP A 90 -29.08 1.72 4.00
CA ASP A 90 -29.77 0.93 5.02
C ASP A 90 -29.37 1.34 6.45
N LEU A 91 -28.29 2.09 6.62
CA LEU A 91 -27.74 2.53 7.91
C LEU A 91 -27.50 1.34 8.86
N ARG A 92 -27.02 0.23 8.35
CA ARG A 92 -26.74 -1.00 9.09
C ARG A 92 -25.50 -1.70 8.56
N LEU A 93 -24.91 -2.57 9.38
CA LEU A 93 -23.87 -3.47 8.91
C LEU A 93 -24.43 -4.44 7.86
N PRO A 94 -23.63 -4.85 6.86
CA PRO A 94 -24.05 -5.79 5.86
C PRO A 94 -24.21 -7.21 6.43
N ASP A 95 -24.76 -8.12 5.64
CA ASP A 95 -24.78 -9.56 5.92
C ASP A 95 -23.37 -10.17 5.83
N ASP A 96 -23.24 -11.47 6.07
CA ASP A 96 -21.95 -12.18 6.13
C ASP A 96 -21.18 -12.07 4.79
N GLU A 97 -21.86 -12.10 3.64
CA GLU A 97 -21.21 -11.90 2.35
C GLU A 97 -20.69 -10.47 2.23
N GLY A 98 -21.51 -9.49 2.57
CA GLY A 98 -21.13 -8.08 2.54
C GLY A 98 -20.03 -7.76 3.57
N LEU A 99 -20.03 -8.39 4.75
CA LEU A 99 -18.94 -8.28 5.74
C LEU A 99 -17.62 -8.78 5.16
N THR A 100 -17.64 -9.87 4.38
CA THR A 100 -16.44 -10.36 3.72
C THR A 100 -15.84 -9.30 2.79
N PHE A 101 -16.65 -8.66 1.95
CA PHE A 101 -16.18 -7.56 1.09
C PHE A 101 -15.71 -6.35 1.90
N LEU A 102 -16.44 -5.98 2.97
CA LEU A 102 -16.06 -4.86 3.83
C LEU A 102 -14.71 -5.10 4.51
N PHE A 103 -14.47 -6.29 5.03
CA PHE A 103 -13.19 -6.64 5.67
C PHE A 103 -12.05 -6.66 4.66
N ASN A 104 -12.27 -7.17 3.45
CA ASN A 104 -11.28 -7.09 2.39
C ASN A 104 -10.95 -5.64 2.01
N LEU A 105 -11.95 -4.76 1.95
CA LEU A 105 -11.72 -3.33 1.71
C LEU A 105 -10.90 -2.70 2.84
N ILE A 106 -11.23 -2.98 4.10
CA ILE A 106 -10.48 -2.46 5.26
C ILE A 106 -9.05 -2.98 5.23
N ALA A 107 -8.86 -4.27 5.01
CA ALA A 107 -7.53 -4.88 4.95
C ALA A 107 -6.69 -4.28 3.80
N LEU A 108 -7.29 -4.11 2.63
CA LEU A 108 -6.65 -3.47 1.47
C LEU A 108 -6.19 -2.04 1.81
N ILE A 109 -7.08 -1.20 2.33
CA ILE A 109 -6.74 0.19 2.69
C ILE A 109 -5.67 0.24 3.77
N SER A 110 -5.67 -0.71 4.72
CA SER A 110 -4.69 -0.77 5.82
C SER A 110 -3.29 -1.14 5.36
N SER A 111 -3.14 -2.09 4.44
CA SER A 111 -1.83 -2.61 4.02
C SER A 111 -1.35 -2.06 2.69
N HIS A 112 -2.26 -1.78 1.76
CA HIS A 112 -1.93 -1.37 0.40
C HIS A 112 -1.90 0.16 0.26
N ASN A 113 -0.96 0.81 0.94
CA ASN A 113 -0.82 2.26 0.92
C ASN A 113 0.64 2.71 1.09
N PRO A 114 0.97 3.95 0.71
CA PRO A 114 2.34 4.47 0.76
C PRO A 114 2.95 4.46 2.16
N SER A 115 2.17 4.77 3.19
CA SER A 115 2.65 4.83 4.57
C SER A 115 3.05 3.46 5.10
N PHE A 116 2.23 2.43 4.83
CA PHE A 116 2.57 1.05 5.17
C PHE A 116 3.86 0.62 4.47
N ARG A 117 3.97 0.88 3.16
CA ARG A 117 5.15 0.57 2.35
C ARG A 117 6.40 1.26 2.87
N GLU A 118 6.31 2.55 3.22
CA GLU A 118 7.44 3.31 3.77
C GLU A 118 7.91 2.75 5.12
N ILE A 119 6.97 2.49 6.05
CA ILE A 119 7.29 1.91 7.37
C ILE A 119 7.96 0.54 7.20
N HIS A 120 7.42 -0.30 6.31
CA HIS A 120 7.95 -1.64 6.07
C HIS A 120 9.34 -1.61 5.43
N ASN A 121 9.54 -0.78 4.41
CA ASN A 121 10.82 -0.61 3.75
C ASN A 121 11.88 -0.05 4.72
N ARG A 122 11.52 0.88 5.59
CA ARG A 122 12.42 1.37 6.64
C ARG A 122 12.81 0.25 7.60
N PHE A 123 11.84 -0.51 8.09
CA PHE A 123 12.12 -1.64 8.98
C PHE A 123 13.05 -2.67 8.33
N GLN A 124 12.78 -3.06 7.08
CA GLN A 124 13.65 -3.99 6.34
C GLN A 124 15.06 -3.41 6.14
N SER A 125 15.15 -2.12 5.78
CA SER A 125 16.45 -1.46 5.64
C SER A 125 17.25 -1.48 6.94
N ASP A 126 16.61 -1.22 8.08
CA ASP A 126 17.26 -1.26 9.39
C ASP A 126 17.76 -2.66 9.74
N VAL A 127 16.95 -3.69 9.48
CA VAL A 127 17.35 -5.10 9.71
C VAL A 127 18.51 -5.49 8.80
N LEU A 128 18.45 -5.17 7.51
CA LEU A 128 19.53 -5.48 6.57
C LEU A 128 20.83 -4.74 6.93
N ASN A 129 20.74 -3.49 7.35
CA ASN A 129 21.91 -2.72 7.82
C ASN A 129 22.53 -3.35 9.08
N GLN A 130 21.72 -3.78 10.04
CA GLN A 130 22.22 -4.49 11.22
C GLN A 130 22.89 -5.82 10.86
N MET A 131 22.28 -6.59 9.94
CA MET A 131 22.85 -7.85 9.47
C MET A 131 24.17 -7.63 8.74
N LEU A 132 24.25 -6.62 7.87
CA LEU A 132 25.49 -6.25 7.17
C LEU A 132 26.56 -5.80 8.16
N GLY A 133 26.22 -4.95 9.13
CA GLY A 133 27.15 -4.54 10.19
C GLY A 133 27.68 -5.71 11.02
N ALA A 134 26.80 -6.68 11.36
CA ALA A 134 27.21 -7.90 12.08
C ALA A 134 28.12 -8.80 11.23
N THR A 135 27.88 -8.88 9.93
CA THR A 135 28.70 -9.65 8.97
C THR A 135 30.09 -9.01 8.82
N LEU A 136 30.14 -7.69 8.77
CA LEU A 136 31.38 -6.91 8.62
C LEU A 136 32.12 -6.64 9.94
N ALA A 137 31.63 -7.19 11.06
CA ALA A 137 32.28 -7.02 12.36
C ALA A 137 33.69 -7.66 12.40
N ASP A 138 33.89 -8.78 11.70
CA ASP A 138 35.19 -9.40 11.52
C ASP A 138 35.29 -10.08 10.12
N GLU A 139 36.52 -10.20 9.62
CA GLU A 139 36.80 -10.77 8.31
C GLU A 139 36.35 -12.24 8.18
N GLY A 140 36.46 -13.01 9.28
CA GLY A 140 36.04 -14.43 9.25
C GLY A 140 34.54 -14.59 9.07
N ARG A 141 33.73 -13.67 9.61
CA ARG A 141 32.29 -13.68 9.35
C ARG A 141 31.97 -13.32 7.90
N TRP A 142 32.64 -12.31 7.37
CA TRP A 142 32.51 -11.93 5.96
C TRP A 142 32.82 -13.09 5.01
N LEU A 143 33.97 -13.76 5.20
CA LEU A 143 34.39 -14.88 4.35
C LEU A 143 33.36 -16.03 4.40
N ARG A 144 32.87 -16.39 5.58
CA ARG A 144 31.82 -17.43 5.69
C ARG A 144 30.54 -17.02 4.98
N GLN A 145 30.15 -15.75 5.04
CA GLN A 145 28.96 -15.27 4.33
C GLN A 145 29.17 -15.33 2.81
N VAL A 146 30.32 -14.93 2.31
CA VAL A 146 30.68 -15.02 0.88
C VAL A 146 30.65 -16.46 0.40
N GLU A 147 31.25 -17.40 1.16
CA GLU A 147 31.21 -18.83 0.85
C GLU A 147 29.76 -19.37 0.79
N ARG A 148 28.93 -18.96 1.75
CA ARG A 148 27.53 -19.32 1.78
C ARG A 148 26.78 -18.80 0.54
N MET A 149 26.95 -17.54 0.19
CA MET A 149 26.34 -16.93 -1.01
C MET A 149 26.73 -17.69 -2.28
N LYS A 150 28.02 -18.02 -2.42
CA LYS A 150 28.52 -18.83 -3.55
C LYS A 150 27.89 -20.24 -3.57
N SER A 151 27.74 -20.87 -2.42
CA SER A 151 27.11 -22.20 -2.32
C SER A 151 25.61 -22.20 -2.66
N GLU A 152 24.95 -21.07 -2.45
CA GLU A 152 23.54 -20.83 -2.82
C GLU A 152 23.39 -20.36 -4.29
N GLY A 153 24.47 -20.29 -5.06
CA GLY A 153 24.48 -19.91 -6.48
C GLY A 153 24.37 -18.41 -6.73
N ILE A 154 24.60 -17.58 -5.68
CA ILE A 154 24.61 -16.13 -5.82
C ILE A 154 25.96 -15.73 -6.43
N ASP A 155 25.91 -14.96 -7.51
CA ASP A 155 27.09 -14.39 -8.13
C ASP A 155 27.69 -13.32 -7.21
N VAL A 156 28.92 -13.55 -6.78
CA VAL A 156 29.68 -12.63 -5.90
C VAL A 156 30.86 -12.07 -6.67
N ASP A 157 30.91 -10.76 -6.80
CA ASP A 157 32.04 -10.07 -7.43
C ASP A 157 33.33 -10.33 -6.63
N GLU A 158 34.23 -11.12 -7.20
CA GLU A 158 35.50 -11.50 -6.57
C GLU A 158 36.49 -10.33 -6.42
N THR A 159 36.23 -9.20 -7.06
CA THR A 159 37.06 -8.00 -6.93
C THR A 159 36.78 -7.25 -5.64
N VAL A 160 35.63 -7.50 -4.98
CA VAL A 160 35.24 -6.85 -3.74
C VAL A 160 35.82 -7.60 -2.54
N ASN A 161 36.74 -6.98 -1.83
CA ASN A 161 37.33 -7.52 -0.60
C ASN A 161 36.68 -6.95 0.68
N TYR A 162 37.01 -7.58 1.80
CA TYR A 162 36.49 -7.21 3.13
C TYR A 162 36.70 -5.73 3.49
N GLU A 163 37.89 -5.19 3.28
CA GLU A 163 38.20 -3.79 3.65
C GLU A 163 37.46 -2.78 2.80
N GLN A 164 37.27 -3.06 1.50
CA GLN A 164 36.46 -2.24 0.61
C GLN A 164 35.00 -2.24 1.04
N MET A 165 34.43 -3.41 1.32
CA MET A 165 33.03 -3.51 1.75
C MET A 165 32.80 -2.85 3.12
N LYS A 166 33.74 -2.99 4.04
CA LYS A 166 33.71 -2.36 5.36
C LYS A 166 33.80 -0.83 5.28
N SER A 167 34.65 -0.30 4.37
CA SER A 167 34.72 1.14 4.10
C SER A 167 33.42 1.66 3.53
N PHE A 168 32.89 1.01 2.50
CA PHE A 168 31.62 1.32 1.88
C PHE A 168 30.47 1.35 2.89
N TYR A 169 30.38 0.34 3.76
CA TYR A 169 29.38 0.31 4.83
C TYR A 169 29.53 1.48 5.82
N ARG A 170 30.76 1.80 6.23
CA ARG A 170 31.04 2.90 7.17
C ARG A 170 30.74 4.27 6.60
N GLU A 171 30.96 4.46 5.33
CA GLU A 171 30.67 5.72 4.62
C GLU A 171 29.17 5.98 4.54
N GLY A 172 28.34 4.93 4.58
CA GLY A 172 26.88 5.06 4.55
C GLY A 172 26.33 5.68 3.27
N ALA A 173 27.13 5.73 2.20
CA ALA A 173 26.80 6.38 0.94
C ALA A 173 25.99 5.46 0.00
N TYR A 174 25.02 4.73 0.56
CA TYR A 174 24.15 3.84 -0.21
C TYR A 174 22.70 3.93 0.28
N THR A 175 21.79 3.57 -0.59
CA THR A 175 20.35 3.46 -0.29
C THR A 175 19.91 2.05 -0.63
N LEU A 176 19.11 1.45 0.24
CA LEU A 176 18.46 0.16 -0.03
C LEU A 176 17.10 0.45 -0.67
N GLU A 177 16.91 -0.04 -1.87
CA GLU A 177 15.65 0.05 -2.59
C GLU A 177 15.01 -1.33 -2.71
N PHE A 178 13.70 -1.39 -2.53
CA PHE A 178 12.93 -2.62 -2.65
C PHE A 178 12.08 -2.56 -3.91
N GLU A 179 12.12 -3.63 -4.67
CA GLU A 179 11.31 -3.74 -5.87
C GLU A 179 9.81 -3.67 -5.56
N ASN A 180 9.07 -3.08 -6.48
CA ASN A 180 7.64 -2.89 -6.33
C ASN A 180 6.88 -4.22 -6.16
N THR A 181 7.32 -5.25 -6.88
CA THR A 181 6.77 -6.62 -6.77
C THR A 181 6.96 -7.21 -5.37
N HIS A 182 8.13 -6.95 -4.74
CA HIS A 182 8.38 -7.35 -3.36
C HIS A 182 7.44 -6.63 -2.38
N ASN A 183 7.29 -5.32 -2.53
CA ASN A 183 6.37 -4.53 -1.70
C ASN A 183 4.93 -5.02 -1.81
N LEU A 184 4.45 -5.26 -3.03
CA LEU A 184 3.10 -5.78 -3.27
C LEU A 184 2.88 -7.15 -2.62
N LYS A 185 3.86 -8.05 -2.71
CA LYS A 185 3.80 -9.34 -2.03
C LYS A 185 3.58 -9.18 -0.53
N LEU A 186 4.37 -8.33 0.12
CA LEU A 186 4.28 -8.09 1.57
C LEU A 186 2.95 -7.43 1.96
N GLU A 187 2.45 -6.49 1.15
CA GLU A 187 1.16 -5.85 1.37
C GLU A 187 0.02 -6.88 1.34
N PHE A 188 0.01 -7.80 0.38
CA PHE A 188 -1.00 -8.85 0.30
C PHE A 188 -0.85 -9.92 1.42
N GLU A 189 0.37 -10.28 1.81
CA GLU A 189 0.60 -11.14 2.97
C GLU A 189 0.10 -10.50 4.27
N ALA A 190 0.27 -9.18 4.43
CA ALA A 190 -0.26 -8.44 5.56
C ALA A 190 -1.79 -8.42 5.58
N MET A 191 -2.45 -8.36 4.41
CA MET A 191 -3.91 -8.43 4.31
C MET A 191 -4.48 -9.68 5.01
N ASP A 192 -3.88 -10.84 4.80
CA ASP A 192 -4.36 -12.09 5.42
C ASP A 192 -4.33 -12.01 6.95
N THR A 193 -3.27 -11.44 7.50
CA THR A 193 -3.15 -11.22 8.96
C THR A 193 -4.18 -10.23 9.48
N ILE A 194 -4.41 -9.16 8.75
CA ILE A 194 -5.43 -8.15 9.09
C ILE A 194 -6.82 -8.78 9.04
N LEU A 195 -7.14 -9.53 7.99
CA LEU A 195 -8.44 -10.19 7.83
C LEU A 195 -8.75 -11.12 9.02
N GLN A 196 -7.81 -11.94 9.45
CA GLN A 196 -7.97 -12.80 10.63
C GLN A 196 -8.31 -11.96 11.88
N THR A 197 -7.63 -10.83 12.06
CA THR A 197 -7.89 -9.93 13.19
C THR A 197 -9.28 -9.28 13.11
N LEU A 198 -9.76 -8.94 11.92
CA LEU A 198 -11.05 -8.30 11.71
C LEU A 198 -12.22 -9.25 11.98
N VAL A 199 -12.11 -10.50 11.54
CA VAL A 199 -13.18 -11.52 11.68
C VAL A 199 -13.50 -11.81 13.14
N ASP A 200 -12.49 -11.81 14.02
CA ASP A 200 -12.65 -12.12 15.43
C ASP A 200 -13.18 -10.96 16.28
N ARG A 201 -13.41 -9.78 15.68
CA ARG A 201 -13.86 -8.58 16.40
C ARG A 201 -15.37 -8.40 16.33
N LYS A 202 -15.91 -7.70 17.34
CA LYS A 202 -17.28 -7.17 17.29
C LYS A 202 -17.27 -5.81 16.59
N TRP A 203 -18.15 -5.70 15.61
CA TRP A 203 -18.26 -4.49 14.78
C TRP A 203 -19.47 -3.67 15.18
N THR A 204 -19.32 -2.35 15.10
CA THR A 204 -20.40 -1.39 15.32
C THR A 204 -20.33 -0.32 14.23
N LEU A 205 -21.48 0.00 13.64
CA LEU A 205 -21.60 1.09 12.68
C LEU A 205 -21.90 2.39 13.46
N ALA A 206 -21.03 3.37 13.34
CA ALA A 206 -21.28 4.72 13.84
C ALA A 206 -21.93 5.56 12.72
N ILE A 207 -23.03 6.22 13.06
CA ILE A 207 -23.78 7.09 12.13
C ILE A 207 -23.68 8.52 12.65
N ALA A 208 -23.16 9.44 11.81
CA ALA A 208 -23.16 10.86 12.15
C ALA A 208 -24.57 11.44 12.01
N PRO A 209 -25.12 12.11 13.08
CA PRO A 209 -26.37 12.83 12.95
C PRO A 209 -26.25 13.95 11.92
N LEU A 210 -27.26 14.16 11.09
CA LEU A 210 -27.24 15.21 10.06
C LEU A 210 -27.01 16.63 10.63
N SER A 211 -27.38 16.85 11.89
CA SER A 211 -27.19 18.12 12.59
C SER A 211 -25.75 18.37 13.04
N GLU A 212 -24.93 17.33 13.18
CA GLU A 212 -23.59 17.38 13.77
C GLU A 212 -22.44 17.39 12.74
N GLY A 213 -22.78 17.29 11.44
CA GLY A 213 -21.82 17.27 10.35
C GLY A 213 -21.53 15.89 9.81
N HIS A 214 -20.38 15.74 9.15
CA HIS A 214 -19.99 14.53 8.44
C HIS A 214 -18.62 14.03 8.92
N PHE A 215 -18.38 12.72 8.77
CA PHE A 215 -17.04 12.17 8.94
C PHE A 215 -16.08 12.72 7.87
N ILE A 216 -14.83 12.83 8.24
CA ILE A 216 -13.73 13.12 7.32
C ILE A 216 -12.86 11.87 7.20
N THR A 217 -12.05 11.78 6.15
CA THR A 217 -11.07 10.73 5.97
C THR A 217 -9.69 11.31 5.71
N CYS A 218 -8.67 10.48 5.77
CA CYS A 218 -7.29 10.82 5.41
C CYS A 218 -6.76 9.84 4.37
N ASP A 219 -5.51 10.01 3.97
CA ASP A 219 -4.79 9.15 3.03
C ASP A 219 -4.36 7.80 3.65
N TYR A 220 -4.54 7.65 4.98
CA TYR A 220 -4.36 6.38 5.71
C TYR A 220 -5.52 6.16 6.70
N PRO A 221 -6.73 5.82 6.20
CA PRO A 221 -7.95 5.85 7.01
C PRO A 221 -8.17 4.63 7.92
N ALA A 222 -7.37 3.57 7.76
CA ALA A 222 -7.45 2.35 8.56
C ALA A 222 -6.07 2.02 9.12
N SER A 223 -5.90 2.09 10.45
CA SER A 223 -4.65 1.84 11.16
C SER A 223 -4.90 1.06 12.46
#